data_1ea8a2f5a04564052377902f155737f4
#
_entry.id   1ea8a2f5a04564052377902f155737f4
#
_cell.length_a   1.000
_cell.length_b   1.000
_cell.length_c   1.000
_cell.angle_alpha   90.00
_cell.angle_beta   90.00
_cell.angle_gamma   90.00
#
_symmetry.space_group_name_H-M   'P 1'
#
loop_
_entity.id
_entity.type
_entity.pdbx_description
1 polymer ?
#
loop_
_entity_poly.entity_id
_entity_poly.type
_entity_poly.pdbx_seq_one_letter_code
_entity_poly.pdbx_strand_id
1 'polypeptide(L)'
;MITLHELLASRDARHATQQKLLAEHPFNRERKAQGKDTANSIWPWSGGYRPSMQTQPEMFPQRKSGDVISAVDLIRGIGHYAGLKNIIVEGATGLADTNYEGKTAAALEALRHDDFVFLHVEASDEAG
;
A
#
# COMPACT_ATOMS: atom_id res chain seq x y z
N MET A 1 8.25 -25.34 -0.73
CA MET A 1 8.29 -24.24 -1.73
C MET A 1 7.23 -24.57 -2.77
N ILE A 2 6.21 -23.71 -2.91
CA ILE A 2 5.13 -23.93 -3.90
C ILE A 2 5.70 -23.65 -5.28
N THR A 3 5.54 -24.57 -6.22
CA THR A 3 5.99 -24.38 -7.61
C THR A 3 5.06 -23.44 -8.36
N LEU A 4 5.55 -22.81 -9.44
CA LEU A 4 4.71 -21.96 -10.33
C LEU A 4 3.52 -22.76 -10.88
N HIS A 5 3.71 -24.05 -11.17
CA HIS A 5 2.65 -24.94 -11.66
C HIS A 5 1.55 -25.18 -10.61
N GLU A 6 1.94 -25.41 -9.35
CA GLU A 6 1.00 -25.54 -8.23
C GLU A 6 0.27 -24.23 -7.96
N LEU A 7 0.97 -23.09 -8.11
CA LEU A 7 0.37 -21.75 -7.98
C LEU A 7 -0.67 -21.50 -9.08
N LEU A 8 -0.39 -21.87 -10.32
CA LEU A 8 -1.30 -21.73 -11.46
C LEU A 8 -2.49 -22.68 -11.36
N ALA A 9 -2.26 -23.96 -11.04
CA ALA A 9 -3.32 -24.96 -10.86
C ALA A 9 -4.24 -24.63 -9.67
N SER A 10 -3.71 -24.02 -8.59
CA SER A 10 -4.50 -23.55 -7.45
C SER A 10 -5.23 -22.23 -7.73
N ARG A 11 -4.86 -21.52 -8.79
CA ARG A 11 -5.39 -20.19 -9.14
C ARG A 11 -6.87 -20.26 -9.50
N ASP A 12 -7.26 -21.18 -10.37
CA ASP A 12 -8.65 -21.31 -10.82
C ASP A 12 -9.57 -21.78 -9.70
N ALA A 13 -9.12 -22.73 -8.87
CA ALA A 13 -9.87 -23.17 -7.69
C ALA A 13 -10.01 -22.05 -6.65
N ARG A 14 -8.97 -21.25 -6.45
CA ARG A 14 -9.03 -20.08 -5.57
C ARG A 14 -9.94 -19.00 -6.13
N HIS A 15 -9.93 -18.76 -7.44
CA HIS A 15 -10.83 -17.82 -8.10
C HIS A 15 -12.30 -18.19 -7.87
N ALA A 16 -12.69 -19.43 -8.12
CA ALA A 16 -14.05 -19.88 -7.90
C ALA A 16 -14.49 -19.74 -6.42
N THR A 17 -13.59 -20.08 -5.49
CA THR A 17 -13.86 -19.93 -4.05
C THR A 17 -14.01 -18.47 -3.66
N GLN A 18 -13.15 -17.58 -4.17
CA GLN A 18 -13.22 -16.15 -3.90
C GLN A 18 -14.50 -15.51 -4.44
N GLN A 19 -14.89 -15.85 -5.67
CA GLN A 19 -16.11 -15.35 -6.28
C GLN A 19 -17.36 -15.76 -5.48
N LYS A 20 -17.39 -17.02 -4.99
CA LYS A 20 -18.46 -17.47 -4.12
C LYS A 20 -18.50 -16.73 -2.79
N LEU A 21 -17.35 -16.58 -2.11
CA LEU A 21 -17.24 -15.83 -0.86
C LEU A 21 -17.69 -14.37 -1.03
N LEU A 22 -17.24 -13.72 -2.10
CA LEU A 22 -17.61 -12.33 -2.38
C LEU A 22 -19.10 -12.19 -2.68
N ALA A 23 -19.68 -13.10 -3.48
CA ALA A 23 -21.11 -13.06 -3.80
C ALA A 23 -22.01 -13.24 -2.57
N GLU A 24 -21.57 -14.05 -1.61
CA GLU A 24 -22.29 -14.36 -0.38
C GLU A 24 -22.03 -13.34 0.75
N HIS A 25 -21.00 -12.49 0.61
CA HIS A 25 -20.61 -11.54 1.64
C HIS A 25 -21.74 -10.52 1.92
N PRO A 26 -22.10 -10.26 3.20
CA PRO A 26 -23.20 -9.36 3.56
C PRO A 26 -23.07 -7.97 2.91
N PHE A 27 -21.89 -7.40 2.87
CA PHE A 27 -21.61 -6.11 2.23
C PHE A 27 -22.01 -6.10 0.74
N ASN A 28 -21.67 -7.15 -0.01
CA ASN A 28 -22.03 -7.24 -1.42
C ASN A 28 -23.54 -7.49 -1.63
N ARG A 29 -24.19 -8.22 -0.74
CA ARG A 29 -25.62 -8.40 -0.76
C ARG A 29 -26.36 -7.06 -0.55
N GLU A 30 -25.88 -6.26 0.39
CA GLU A 30 -26.42 -4.92 0.65
C GLU A 30 -26.22 -3.99 -0.55
N ARG A 31 -25.01 -3.94 -1.12
CA ARG A 31 -24.75 -3.15 -2.34
C ARG A 31 -25.65 -3.57 -3.50
N LYS A 32 -25.81 -4.87 -3.71
CA LYS A 32 -26.69 -5.41 -4.76
C LYS A 32 -28.15 -5.00 -4.52
N ALA A 33 -28.63 -5.04 -3.29
CA ALA A 33 -30.00 -4.61 -2.94
C ALA A 33 -30.21 -3.10 -3.20
N GLN A 34 -29.13 -2.31 -3.13
CA GLN A 34 -29.12 -0.87 -3.46
C GLN A 34 -28.88 -0.58 -4.94
N GLY A 35 -28.78 -1.59 -5.82
CA GLY A 35 -28.47 -1.42 -7.24
C GLY A 35 -27.07 -0.93 -7.53
N LYS A 36 -26.12 -1.11 -6.58
CA LYS A 36 -24.72 -0.71 -6.71
C LYS A 36 -23.85 -1.88 -7.19
N ASP A 37 -22.77 -1.57 -7.87
CA ASP A 37 -21.75 -2.54 -8.24
C ASP A 37 -21.19 -3.26 -7.02
N THR A 38 -20.88 -4.53 -7.20
CA THR A 38 -20.35 -5.41 -6.15
C THR A 38 -18.92 -5.84 -6.48
N ALA A 39 -18.09 -6.04 -5.46
CA ALA A 39 -16.82 -6.71 -5.64
C ALA A 39 -17.08 -8.20 -5.96
N ASN A 40 -16.75 -8.65 -7.15
CA ASN A 40 -17.06 -10.00 -7.64
C ASN A 40 -15.84 -10.90 -7.79
N SER A 41 -14.63 -10.34 -7.78
CA SER A 41 -13.40 -11.10 -7.95
C SER A 41 -12.20 -10.35 -7.36
N ILE A 42 -11.15 -11.09 -7.00
CA ILE A 42 -9.85 -10.54 -6.64
C ILE A 42 -8.88 -10.92 -7.76
N TRP A 43 -8.14 -9.95 -8.25
CA TRP A 43 -7.14 -10.14 -9.30
C TRP A 43 -5.72 -9.93 -8.74
N PRO A 44 -5.04 -10.97 -8.23
CA PRO A 44 -3.63 -10.88 -7.86
C PRO A 44 -2.77 -10.71 -9.11
N TRP A 45 -1.96 -9.68 -9.15
CA TRP A 45 -1.08 -9.41 -10.26
C TRP A 45 0.29 -8.93 -9.76
N SER A 46 1.28 -8.96 -10.66
CA SER A 46 2.64 -8.47 -10.36
C SER A 46 3.27 -9.07 -9.10
N GLY A 47 3.08 -10.38 -8.91
CA GLY A 47 3.70 -11.10 -7.80
C GLY A 47 5.22 -11.09 -7.90
N GLY A 48 5.90 -11.09 -6.73
CA GLY A 48 7.34 -11.13 -6.63
C GLY A 48 7.80 -11.81 -5.35
N TYR A 49 9.11 -12.00 -5.25
CA TYR A 49 9.75 -12.46 -4.02
C TYR A 49 10.05 -11.27 -3.11
N ARG A 50 10.21 -11.56 -1.82
CA ARG A 50 10.68 -10.57 -0.86
C ARG A 50 11.99 -9.95 -1.38
N PRO A 51 12.08 -8.61 -1.53
CA PRO A 51 13.31 -7.98 -1.99
C PRO A 51 14.42 -8.13 -0.96
N SER A 52 15.64 -8.37 -1.44
CA SER A 52 16.85 -8.22 -0.65
C SER A 52 17.45 -6.87 -1.00
N MET A 53 17.12 -5.86 -0.22
CA MET A 53 17.64 -4.51 -0.41
C MET A 53 18.32 -4.03 0.86
N GLN A 54 19.34 -3.19 0.67
CA GLN A 54 20.01 -2.53 1.78
C GLN A 54 19.05 -1.54 2.44
N THR A 55 19.13 -1.46 3.76
CA THR A 55 18.42 -0.43 4.50
C THR A 55 19.09 0.93 4.33
N GLN A 56 18.35 1.98 4.58
CA GLN A 56 18.85 3.35 4.47
C GLN A 56 20.10 3.60 5.35
N PRO A 57 20.16 3.14 6.63
CA PRO A 57 21.38 3.27 7.43
C PRO A 57 22.59 2.50 6.88
N GLU A 58 22.37 1.38 6.19
CA GLU A 58 23.45 0.62 5.53
C GLU A 58 23.99 1.35 4.31
N MET A 59 23.12 2.01 3.52
CA MET A 59 23.54 2.80 2.35
C MET A 59 24.14 4.15 2.74
N PHE A 60 23.63 4.78 3.79
CA PHE A 60 23.99 6.12 4.22
C PHE A 60 24.27 6.14 5.74
N PRO A 61 25.45 5.63 6.18
CA PRO A 61 25.76 5.51 7.62
C PRO A 61 25.74 6.84 8.41
N GLN A 62 25.87 7.97 7.71
CA GLN A 62 25.76 9.31 8.29
C GLN A 62 24.32 9.72 8.60
N ARG A 63 23.32 9.03 8.04
CA ARG A 63 21.90 9.25 8.27
C ARG A 63 21.30 8.01 8.91
N LYS A 64 21.08 8.05 10.22
CA LYS A 64 20.72 6.87 11.00
C LYS A 64 19.22 6.58 11.02
N SER A 65 18.40 7.60 10.81
CA SER A 65 16.94 7.47 10.89
C SER A 65 16.25 8.23 9.78
N GLY A 66 15.10 7.74 9.39
CA GLY A 66 14.25 8.38 8.40
C GLY A 66 12.84 7.81 8.38
N ASP A 67 11.93 8.64 7.92
CA ASP A 67 10.52 8.32 7.85
C ASP A 67 10.00 8.34 6.42
N VAL A 68 8.89 7.63 6.19
CA VAL A 68 8.10 7.73 4.96
C VAL A 68 6.66 8.09 5.29
N ILE A 69 6.15 9.10 4.60
CA ILE A 69 4.77 9.53 4.64
C ILE A 69 4.17 9.33 3.25
N SER A 70 3.25 8.37 3.12
CA SER A 70 2.56 8.08 1.87
C SER A 70 1.18 7.48 2.15
N ALA A 71 0.22 7.77 1.28
CA ALA A 71 -1.07 7.07 1.26
C ALA A 71 -1.02 5.79 0.42
N VAL A 72 0.04 5.61 -0.38
CA VAL A 72 0.20 4.49 -1.32
C VAL A 72 0.92 3.33 -0.65
N ASP A 73 0.28 2.17 -0.60
CA ASP A 73 0.81 0.98 0.08
C ASP A 73 2.12 0.49 -0.54
N LEU A 74 2.29 0.62 -1.86
CA LEU A 74 3.55 0.29 -2.53
C LEU A 74 4.73 1.10 -1.98
N ILE A 75 4.57 2.41 -1.87
CA ILE A 75 5.61 3.32 -1.35
C ILE A 75 5.89 3.04 0.13
N ARG A 76 4.84 2.78 0.91
CA ARG A 76 4.98 2.38 2.33
C ARG A 76 5.71 1.05 2.47
N GLY A 77 5.43 0.09 1.58
CA GLY A 77 6.11 -1.20 1.52
C GLY A 77 7.61 -1.05 1.20
N ILE A 78 7.96 -0.23 0.21
CA ILE A 78 9.36 0.09 -0.13
C ILE A 78 10.04 0.75 1.07
N GLY A 79 9.41 1.74 1.70
CA GLY A 79 9.93 2.40 2.89
C GLY A 79 10.21 1.41 4.03
N HIS A 80 9.30 0.47 4.27
CA HIS A 80 9.49 -0.58 5.27
C HIS A 80 10.74 -1.44 4.98
N TYR A 81 10.91 -1.90 3.73
CA TYR A 81 12.09 -2.69 3.36
C TYR A 81 13.37 -1.88 3.37
N ALA A 82 13.30 -0.57 3.11
CA ALA A 82 14.41 0.36 3.25
C ALA A 82 14.75 0.71 4.71
N GLY A 83 14.03 0.16 5.68
CA GLY A 83 14.25 0.43 7.11
C GLY A 83 13.71 1.77 7.59
N LEU A 84 12.80 2.40 6.82
CA LEU A 84 12.15 3.63 7.21
C LEU A 84 10.92 3.36 8.07
N LYS A 85 10.61 4.27 8.97
CA LYS A 85 9.40 4.24 9.76
C LYS A 85 8.24 4.82 8.95
N ASN A 86 7.13 4.08 8.88
CA ASN A 86 5.91 4.54 8.22
C ASN A 86 5.09 5.45 9.15
N ILE A 87 4.88 6.69 8.75
CA ILE A 87 3.98 7.63 9.43
C ILE A 87 2.64 7.64 8.71
N ILE A 88 1.59 7.30 9.44
CA ILE A 88 0.22 7.29 8.94
C ILE A 88 -0.42 8.65 9.27
N VAL A 89 -0.96 9.30 8.24
CA VAL A 89 -1.64 10.59 8.37
C VAL A 89 -3.12 10.39 8.08
N GLU A 90 -3.97 10.78 9.03
CA GLU A 90 -5.42 10.70 8.87
C GLU A 90 -5.88 11.60 7.71
N GLY A 91 -6.77 11.08 6.86
CA GLY A 91 -7.24 11.78 5.67
C GLY A 91 -6.22 11.88 4.54
N ALA A 92 -5.06 11.22 4.66
CA ALA A 92 -4.14 11.10 3.54
C ALA A 92 -4.66 10.08 2.52
N THR A 93 -4.81 10.54 1.28
CA THR A 93 -5.21 9.74 0.12
C THR A 93 -4.16 9.87 -0.99
N GLY A 94 -4.28 9.06 -2.06
CA GLY A 94 -3.54 9.23 -3.31
C GLY A 94 -4.16 10.27 -4.25
N LEU A 95 -5.33 10.83 -3.91
CA LEU A 95 -6.11 11.71 -4.76
C LEU A 95 -5.78 13.19 -4.53
N ALA A 96 -6.31 14.05 -5.40
CA ALA A 96 -6.10 15.50 -5.35
C ALA A 96 -6.64 16.18 -4.07
N ASP A 97 -7.60 15.56 -3.40
CA ASP A 97 -8.22 16.01 -2.14
C ASP A 97 -7.50 15.52 -0.87
N THR A 98 -6.29 14.98 -1.01
CA THR A 98 -5.50 14.47 0.12
C THR A 98 -5.25 15.54 1.18
N ASN A 99 -5.06 15.11 2.43
CA ASN A 99 -4.71 15.99 3.55
C ASN A 99 -3.24 16.47 3.44
N TYR A 100 -3.01 17.52 2.65
CA TYR A 100 -1.68 18.12 2.45
C TYR A 100 -1.11 18.73 3.73
N GLU A 101 -1.96 19.45 4.49
CA GLU A 101 -1.56 20.07 5.75
C GLU A 101 -1.13 19.03 6.77
N GLY A 102 -1.90 17.94 6.92
CA GLY A 102 -1.56 16.84 7.80
C GLY A 102 -0.27 16.14 7.42
N LYS A 103 -0.06 15.88 6.12
CA LYS A 103 1.20 15.31 5.60
C LYS A 103 2.39 16.23 5.91
N THR A 104 2.24 17.53 5.69
CA THR A 104 3.28 18.53 5.94
C THR A 104 3.59 18.65 7.44
N ALA A 105 2.57 18.73 8.28
CA ALA A 105 2.73 18.81 9.73
C ALA A 105 3.45 17.56 10.28
N ALA A 106 3.07 16.39 9.81
CA ALA A 106 3.71 15.13 10.20
C ALA A 106 5.19 15.08 9.76
N ALA A 107 5.52 15.58 8.57
CA ALA A 107 6.89 15.66 8.08
C ALA A 107 7.75 16.62 8.92
N LEU A 108 7.22 17.79 9.25
CA LEU A 108 7.92 18.76 10.10
C LEU A 108 8.14 18.25 11.51
N GLU A 109 7.18 17.52 12.06
CA GLU A 109 7.34 16.89 13.38
C GLU A 109 8.38 15.77 13.36
N ALA A 110 8.36 14.90 12.34
CA ALA A 110 9.33 13.84 12.17
C ALA A 110 10.78 14.38 12.06
N LEU A 111 10.99 15.46 11.31
CA LEU A 111 12.30 16.12 11.15
C LEU A 111 12.89 16.72 12.44
N ARG A 112 12.14 16.74 13.54
CA ARG A 112 12.68 17.12 14.86
C ARG A 112 13.49 16.01 15.52
N HIS A 113 13.27 14.76 15.07
CA HIS A 113 13.79 13.57 15.72
C HIS A 113 14.56 12.66 14.75
N ASP A 114 14.25 12.76 13.45
CA ASP A 114 14.81 11.92 12.39
C ASP A 114 15.62 12.75 11.38
N ASP A 115 16.59 12.10 10.72
CA ASP A 115 17.54 12.78 9.85
C ASP A 115 16.94 13.22 8.51
N PHE A 116 15.87 12.50 8.05
CA PHE A 116 15.15 12.88 6.82
C PHE A 116 13.73 12.29 6.80
N VAL A 117 12.89 12.87 5.95
CA VAL A 117 11.53 12.37 5.68
C VAL A 117 11.32 12.27 4.17
N PHE A 118 10.84 11.11 3.73
CA PHE A 118 10.33 10.94 2.37
C PHE A 118 8.81 11.18 2.38
N LEU A 119 8.39 12.36 1.92
CA LEU A 119 6.98 12.72 1.80
C LEU A 119 6.52 12.51 0.37
N HIS A 120 5.55 11.61 0.17
CA HIS A 120 5.02 11.25 -1.13
C HIS A 120 3.64 11.87 -1.37
N VAL A 121 3.49 12.49 -2.55
CA VAL A 121 2.23 13.05 -3.04
C VAL A 121 1.93 12.42 -4.41
N GLU A 122 0.92 11.59 -4.46
CA GLU A 122 0.48 10.88 -5.67
C GLU A 122 -0.40 11.73 -6.58
N ALA A 123 -1.06 12.73 -6.02
CA ALA A 123 -2.12 13.51 -6.66
C ALA A 123 -1.77 14.08 -8.05
N SER A 124 -0.49 14.31 -8.35
CA SER A 124 -0.04 14.79 -9.66
C SER A 124 -0.24 13.75 -10.76
N ASP A 125 -0.10 12.46 -10.46
CA ASP A 125 -0.33 11.35 -11.39
C ASP A 125 -1.83 11.20 -11.69
N GLU A 126 -2.66 11.32 -10.68
CA GLU A 126 -4.13 11.24 -10.79
C GLU A 126 -4.76 12.46 -11.50
N ALA A 127 -4.09 13.60 -11.46
CA ALA A 127 -4.59 14.85 -12.07
C ALA A 127 -4.18 15.03 -13.54
N GLY A 128 -3.23 14.23 -14.02
CA GLY A 128 -2.56 14.38 -15.30
C GLY A 128 -2.98 13.84 -16.47
#